data_c7a4d224fd2be3af683dd2f4c679b309
#
_entry.id   c7a4d224fd2be3af683dd2f4c679b309
#
_cell.length_a   1.000
_cell.length_b   1.000
_cell.length_c   1.000
_cell.angle_alpha   90.00
_cell.angle_beta   90.00
_cell.angle_gamma   90.00
#
_symmetry.space_group_name_H-M   'P 1'
#
loop_
_entity.id
_entity.type
_entity.pdbx_description
1 polymer ?
#
loop_
_entity_poly.entity_id
_entity_poly.type
_entity_poly.pdbx_seq_one_letter_code
_entity_poly.pdbx_strand_id
1 'polypeptide(L)'
;MSLKNWDNKTWLSSKKYIKSFNDFLLKQIRLNRDSQILDIGCGRGKILGFLYSKLRLKIKPIGIDIEIHKDRDKRINFKKIDAIKYLKNNNKKFDLILIKQTIHLLNFMEIKKLISLCKTKLKKEGKILIFSLETSKNEIPTFFLMKKRLKTSLNRDKKIITFLSKLYPNIKKKKFSFKVIISTKKYMEMIKNR
;
A
#
# COMPACT_ATOMS: atom_id res chain seq x y z
N MET A 1 -17.73 5.23 -9.29
CA MET A 1 -16.44 5.77 -9.81
C MET A 1 -15.47 4.61 -9.93
N SER A 2 -14.91 4.39 -11.11
CA SER A 2 -13.86 3.38 -11.31
C SER A 2 -12.61 3.78 -10.51
N LEU A 3 -12.10 2.89 -9.67
CA LEU A 3 -10.82 3.04 -8.98
C LEU A 3 -9.61 2.98 -9.94
N LYS A 4 -9.89 2.71 -11.21
CA LYS A 4 -8.93 2.56 -12.26
C LYS A 4 -8.22 3.89 -12.53
N ASN A 5 -6.90 3.91 -12.42
CA ASN A 5 -6.03 5.06 -12.69
C ASN A 5 -6.16 6.26 -11.72
N TRP A 6 -6.77 6.12 -10.56
CA TRP A 6 -6.91 7.22 -9.59
C TRP A 6 -5.58 7.83 -9.15
N ASP A 7 -4.50 7.05 -9.13
CA ASP A 7 -3.15 7.44 -8.74
C ASP A 7 -2.25 7.79 -9.94
N ASN A 8 -2.78 7.70 -11.16
CA ASN A 8 -2.01 8.01 -12.37
C ASN A 8 -1.66 9.51 -12.41
N LYS A 9 -0.39 9.81 -12.71
CA LYS A 9 0.17 11.17 -12.73
C LYS A 9 0.07 11.95 -11.42
N THR A 10 -0.23 11.28 -10.29
CA THR A 10 -0.22 11.90 -8.96
C THR A 10 1.17 11.87 -8.34
N TRP A 11 1.35 12.59 -7.21
CA TRP A 11 2.59 12.55 -6.45
C TRP A 11 2.93 11.14 -5.93
N LEU A 12 1.93 10.26 -5.70
CA LEU A 12 2.10 8.88 -5.26
C LEU A 12 2.85 7.99 -6.27
N SER A 13 2.82 8.35 -7.55
CA SER A 13 3.56 7.66 -8.60
C SER A 13 4.93 8.31 -8.92
N SER A 14 5.28 9.41 -8.24
CA SER A 14 6.55 10.09 -8.46
C SER A 14 7.75 9.27 -7.99
N LYS A 15 8.87 9.34 -8.74
CA LYS A 15 10.12 8.67 -8.37
C LYS A 15 10.60 9.09 -6.97
N LYS A 16 10.45 10.36 -6.59
CA LYS A 16 10.84 10.90 -5.27
C LYS A 16 10.03 10.25 -4.15
N TYR A 17 8.69 10.15 -4.30
CA TYR A 17 7.85 9.49 -3.32
C TYR A 17 8.19 8.01 -3.19
N ILE A 18 8.28 7.29 -4.31
CA ILE A 18 8.59 5.85 -4.33
C ILE A 18 9.93 5.58 -3.61
N LYS A 19 10.97 6.37 -3.92
CA LYS A 19 12.27 6.26 -3.25
C LYS A 19 12.13 6.51 -1.74
N SER A 20 11.55 7.64 -1.33
CA SER A 20 11.40 8.03 0.08
C SER A 20 10.58 7.00 0.87
N PHE A 21 9.49 6.50 0.29
CA PHE A 21 8.68 5.45 0.92
C PHE A 21 9.45 4.15 1.10
N ASN A 22 10.20 3.71 0.09
CA ASN A 22 11.00 2.49 0.19
C ASN A 22 12.16 2.64 1.19
N ASP A 23 12.79 3.81 1.26
CA ASP A 23 13.83 4.09 2.26
C ASP A 23 13.25 4.03 3.69
N PHE A 24 12.03 4.55 3.89
CA PHE A 24 11.33 4.42 5.16
C PHE A 24 10.97 2.95 5.46
N LEU A 25 10.45 2.21 4.47
CA LEU A 25 10.08 0.80 4.61
C LEU A 25 11.29 -0.06 5.03
N LEU A 26 12.44 0.13 4.39
CA LEU A 26 13.65 -0.61 4.68
C LEU A 26 14.23 -0.34 6.07
N LYS A 27 13.86 0.79 6.71
CA LYS A 27 14.17 1.04 8.13
C LYS A 27 13.30 0.22 9.09
N GLN A 28 12.17 -0.34 8.63
CA GLN A 28 11.25 -1.12 9.48
C GLN A 28 11.53 -2.62 9.44
N ILE A 29 12.24 -3.10 8.41
CA ILE A 29 12.51 -4.51 8.22
C ILE A 29 13.85 -4.70 7.50
N ARG A 30 14.62 -5.70 7.94
CA ARG A 30 15.83 -6.13 7.25
C ARG A 30 15.44 -7.08 6.11
N LEU A 31 15.74 -6.68 4.90
CA LEU A 31 15.54 -7.48 3.68
C LEU A 31 16.88 -7.63 2.96
N ASN A 32 17.07 -8.75 2.30
CA ASN A 32 18.25 -9.07 1.51
C ASN A 32 17.85 -9.61 0.13
N ARG A 33 18.81 -10.01 -0.69
CA ARG A 33 18.58 -10.51 -2.05
C ARG A 33 17.75 -11.80 -2.12
N ASP A 34 17.63 -12.58 -1.02
CA ASP A 34 16.88 -13.82 -0.94
C ASP A 34 15.47 -13.63 -0.36
N SER A 35 15.12 -12.39 0.01
CA SER A 35 13.84 -12.07 0.62
C SER A 35 12.67 -12.26 -0.34
N GLN A 36 11.61 -12.89 0.15
CA GLN A 36 10.34 -13.06 -0.55
C GLN A 36 9.33 -12.01 -0.07
N ILE A 37 8.79 -11.25 -1.00
CA ILE A 37 7.91 -10.11 -0.71
C ILE A 37 6.57 -10.30 -1.41
N LEU A 38 5.49 -10.06 -0.67
CA LEU A 38 4.12 -9.98 -1.18
C LEU A 38 3.59 -8.56 -0.95
N ASP A 39 2.98 -7.96 -1.96
CA ASP A 39 2.23 -6.70 -1.84
C ASP A 39 0.76 -6.94 -2.21
N ILE A 40 -0.12 -6.67 -1.26
CA ILE A 40 -1.57 -6.86 -1.38
C ILE A 40 -2.20 -5.52 -1.76
N GLY A 41 -2.89 -5.48 -2.91
CA GLY A 41 -3.36 -4.25 -3.53
C GLY A 41 -2.20 -3.45 -4.11
N CYS A 42 -1.32 -4.12 -4.87
CA CYS A 42 -0.07 -3.55 -5.36
C CYS A 42 -0.24 -2.47 -6.43
N GLY A 43 -1.43 -2.33 -7.02
CA GLY A 43 -1.68 -1.43 -8.13
C GLY A 43 -0.69 -1.65 -9.28
N ARG A 44 0.06 -0.61 -9.65
CA ARG A 44 1.10 -0.68 -10.69
C ARG A 44 2.39 -1.37 -10.27
N GLY A 45 2.55 -1.74 -9.00
CA GLY A 45 3.71 -2.45 -8.48
C GLY A 45 5.02 -1.64 -8.48
N LYS A 46 4.96 -0.31 -8.61
CA LYS A 46 6.17 0.55 -8.69
C LYS A 46 7.03 0.48 -7.42
N ILE A 47 6.41 0.33 -6.24
CA ILE A 47 7.12 0.16 -4.96
C ILE A 47 7.89 -1.15 -4.97
N LEU A 48 7.25 -2.25 -5.35
CA LEU A 48 7.88 -3.56 -5.45
C LEU A 48 9.00 -3.59 -6.51
N GLY A 49 8.75 -3.00 -7.69
CA GLY A 49 9.74 -2.91 -8.74
C GLY A 49 10.98 -2.14 -8.33
N PHE A 50 10.82 -1.09 -7.50
CA PHE A 50 11.95 -0.38 -6.90
C PHE A 50 12.72 -1.26 -5.91
N LEU A 51 12.02 -1.98 -5.01
CA LEU A 51 12.63 -2.91 -4.05
C LEU A 51 13.40 -4.02 -4.77
N TYR A 52 12.82 -4.59 -5.83
CA TYR A 52 13.48 -5.60 -6.65
C TYR A 52 14.84 -5.15 -7.14
N SER A 53 14.89 -3.96 -7.74
CA SER A 53 16.16 -3.42 -8.26
C SER A 53 17.12 -3.00 -7.13
N LYS A 54 16.62 -2.34 -6.08
CA LYS A 54 17.45 -1.82 -4.99
C LYS A 54 18.13 -2.93 -4.19
N LEU A 55 17.40 -4.01 -3.91
CA LEU A 55 17.88 -5.14 -3.14
C LEU A 55 18.51 -6.24 -4.01
N ARG A 56 18.47 -6.09 -5.35
CA ARG A 56 18.91 -7.11 -6.30
C ARG A 56 18.29 -8.48 -5.97
N LEU A 57 16.97 -8.50 -5.76
CA LEU A 57 16.27 -9.73 -5.35
C LEU A 57 16.48 -10.84 -6.39
N LYS A 58 16.82 -12.04 -5.94
CA LYS A 58 16.95 -13.23 -6.81
C LYS A 58 15.61 -13.63 -7.43
N ILE A 59 14.52 -13.43 -6.70
CA ILE A 59 13.18 -13.80 -7.14
C ILE A 59 12.33 -12.52 -7.25
N LYS A 60 11.59 -12.39 -8.36
CA LYS A 60 10.65 -11.27 -8.52
C LYS A 60 9.62 -11.26 -7.38
N PRO A 61 9.42 -10.13 -6.70
CA PRO A 61 8.40 -10.02 -5.66
C PRO A 61 7.01 -10.18 -6.26
N ILE A 62 6.08 -10.69 -5.45
CA ILE A 62 4.71 -10.95 -5.89
C ILE A 62 3.85 -9.75 -5.55
N GLY A 63 3.17 -9.20 -6.55
CA GLY A 63 2.12 -8.20 -6.38
C GLY A 63 0.76 -8.78 -6.76
N ILE A 64 -0.22 -8.65 -5.88
CA ILE A 64 -1.60 -9.07 -6.17
C ILE A 64 -2.54 -7.88 -6.15
N ASP A 65 -3.48 -7.86 -7.08
CA ASP A 65 -4.53 -6.85 -7.16
C ASP A 65 -5.75 -7.43 -7.87
N ILE A 66 -6.93 -6.86 -7.62
CA ILE A 66 -8.17 -7.19 -8.35
C ILE A 66 -8.24 -6.46 -9.69
N GLU A 67 -7.50 -5.35 -9.83
CA GLU A 67 -7.47 -4.52 -11.04
C GLU A 67 -6.18 -4.73 -11.84
N ILE A 68 -6.31 -4.64 -13.16
CA ILE A 68 -5.16 -4.67 -14.09
C ILE A 68 -4.84 -3.26 -14.55
N HIS A 69 -3.58 -2.84 -14.35
CA HIS A 69 -3.05 -1.60 -14.91
C HIS A 69 -2.14 -1.88 -16.11
N LYS A 70 -2.35 -1.19 -17.24
CA LYS A 70 -1.54 -1.39 -18.47
C LYS A 70 -0.06 -1.03 -18.26
N ASP A 71 0.23 -0.03 -17.41
CA ASP A 71 1.56 0.49 -17.10
C ASP A 71 2.22 -0.14 -15.86
N ARG A 72 1.89 -1.42 -15.60
CA ARG A 72 2.50 -2.18 -14.50
C ARG A 72 4.01 -2.27 -14.64
N ASP A 73 4.67 -2.33 -13.49
CA ASP A 73 6.10 -2.59 -13.41
C ASP A 73 6.41 -4.03 -13.85
N LYS A 74 7.27 -4.20 -14.85
CA LYS A 74 7.64 -5.51 -15.41
C LYS A 74 8.56 -6.32 -14.48
N ARG A 75 9.10 -5.68 -13.45
CA ARG A 75 10.03 -6.28 -12.47
C ARG A 75 9.33 -7.07 -11.37
N ILE A 76 7.99 -7.14 -11.38
CA ILE A 76 7.22 -7.91 -10.41
C ILE A 76 6.52 -9.10 -11.06
N ASN A 77 6.21 -10.11 -10.23
CA ASN A 77 5.30 -11.19 -10.60
C ASN A 77 3.89 -10.77 -10.18
N PHE A 78 3.15 -10.19 -11.13
CA PHE A 78 1.79 -9.72 -10.89
C PHE A 78 0.77 -10.86 -11.03
N LYS A 79 -0.23 -10.89 -10.13
CA LYS A 79 -1.39 -11.77 -10.25
C LYS A 79 -2.68 -10.98 -10.05
N LYS A 80 -3.62 -11.09 -10.98
CA LYS A 80 -4.98 -10.57 -10.82
C LYS A 80 -5.78 -11.57 -9.99
N ILE A 81 -5.92 -11.30 -8.70
CA ILE A 81 -6.59 -12.20 -7.77
C ILE A 81 -6.99 -11.46 -6.49
N ASP A 82 -8.09 -11.89 -5.89
CA ASP A 82 -8.47 -11.47 -4.54
C ASP A 82 -7.44 -11.94 -3.49
N ALA A 83 -7.15 -11.08 -2.51
CA ALA A 83 -6.13 -11.32 -1.51
C ALA A 83 -6.41 -12.54 -0.61
N ILE A 84 -7.66 -12.70 -0.17
CA ILE A 84 -8.06 -13.82 0.70
C ILE A 84 -7.99 -15.13 -0.09
N LYS A 85 -8.46 -15.12 -1.35
CA LYS A 85 -8.36 -16.28 -2.25
C LYS A 85 -6.91 -16.66 -2.51
N TYR A 86 -6.05 -15.67 -2.79
CA TYR A 86 -4.63 -15.92 -3.01
C TYR A 86 -3.96 -16.55 -1.79
N LEU A 87 -4.16 -15.97 -0.58
CA LEU A 87 -3.53 -16.46 0.64
C LEU A 87 -4.02 -17.85 1.05
N LYS A 88 -5.27 -18.22 0.78
CA LYS A 88 -5.79 -19.55 1.02
C LYS A 88 -5.13 -20.61 0.12
N ASN A 89 -4.95 -20.28 -1.16
CA ASN A 89 -4.51 -21.23 -2.19
C ASN A 89 -2.99 -21.21 -2.44
N ASN A 90 -2.23 -20.54 -1.58
CA ASN A 90 -0.79 -20.38 -1.75
C ASN A 90 -0.04 -20.81 -0.49
N ASN A 91 0.96 -21.68 -0.64
CA ASN A 91 1.77 -22.18 0.49
C ASN A 91 3.08 -21.43 0.70
N LYS A 92 3.37 -20.40 -0.10
CA LYS A 92 4.60 -19.60 0.05
C LYS A 92 4.62 -18.84 1.36
N LYS A 93 5.82 -18.70 1.92
CA LYS A 93 6.09 -17.88 3.10
C LYS A 93 6.88 -16.64 2.69
N PHE A 94 6.60 -15.52 3.35
CA PHE A 94 7.14 -14.21 3.00
C PHE A 94 7.95 -13.61 4.15
N ASP A 95 9.01 -12.91 3.79
CA ASP A 95 9.76 -12.06 4.71
C ASP A 95 8.99 -10.75 4.96
N LEU A 96 8.31 -10.25 3.92
CA LEU A 96 7.47 -9.06 4.01
C LEU A 96 6.14 -9.27 3.31
N ILE A 97 5.05 -8.96 4.03
CA ILE A 97 3.73 -8.74 3.43
C ILE A 97 3.40 -7.27 3.59
N LEU A 98 3.27 -6.57 2.47
CA LEU A 98 2.92 -5.16 2.40
C LEU A 98 1.43 -5.00 2.08
N ILE A 99 0.74 -4.11 2.79
CA ILE A 99 -0.64 -3.69 2.50
C ILE A 99 -0.65 -2.16 2.54
N LYS A 100 -0.65 -1.53 1.37
CA LYS A 100 -0.57 -0.07 1.27
C LYS A 100 -1.81 0.50 0.62
N GLN A 101 -2.54 1.33 1.39
CA GLN A 101 -3.76 2.01 0.91
C GLN A 101 -4.80 1.07 0.28
N THR A 102 -4.95 -0.12 0.84
CA THR A 102 -5.88 -1.17 0.36
C THR A 102 -6.84 -1.61 1.45
N ILE A 103 -6.36 -1.65 2.70
CA ILE A 103 -7.12 -2.21 3.82
C ILE A 103 -8.46 -1.48 4.07
N HIS A 104 -8.56 -0.20 3.72
CA HIS A 104 -9.78 0.60 3.86
C HIS A 104 -10.91 0.21 2.89
N LEU A 105 -10.61 -0.60 1.88
CA LEU A 105 -11.59 -1.15 0.93
C LEU A 105 -12.32 -2.38 1.48
N LEU A 106 -11.82 -2.98 2.57
CA LEU A 106 -12.34 -4.20 3.18
C LEU A 106 -13.21 -3.87 4.39
N ASN A 107 -14.24 -4.69 4.67
CA ASN A 107 -14.97 -4.63 5.93
C ASN A 107 -14.14 -5.21 7.10
N PHE A 108 -14.59 -5.03 8.34
CA PHE A 108 -13.83 -5.45 9.53
C PHE A 108 -13.63 -6.97 9.63
N MET A 109 -14.60 -7.76 9.18
CA MET A 109 -14.50 -9.22 9.17
C MET A 109 -13.46 -9.68 8.14
N GLU A 110 -13.47 -9.08 6.96
CA GLU A 110 -12.48 -9.33 5.92
C GLU A 110 -11.07 -8.91 6.37
N ILE A 111 -10.94 -7.76 7.05
CA ILE A 111 -9.66 -7.30 7.62
C ILE A 111 -9.13 -8.33 8.61
N LYS A 112 -9.96 -8.79 9.57
CA LYS A 112 -9.59 -9.81 10.54
C LYS A 112 -9.11 -11.09 9.85
N LYS A 113 -9.88 -11.58 8.87
CA LYS A 113 -9.56 -12.77 8.07
C LYS A 113 -8.27 -12.60 7.26
N LEU A 114 -8.10 -11.46 6.59
CA LEU A 114 -6.91 -11.15 5.80
C LEU A 114 -5.65 -11.17 6.68
N ILE A 115 -5.66 -10.46 7.81
CA ILE A 115 -4.50 -10.40 8.70
C ILE A 115 -4.18 -11.76 9.32
N SER A 116 -5.21 -12.53 9.71
CA SER A 116 -5.01 -13.91 10.20
C SER A 116 -4.31 -14.76 9.14
N LEU A 117 -4.78 -14.75 7.89
CA LEU A 117 -4.13 -15.46 6.79
C LEU A 117 -2.70 -14.95 6.50
N CYS A 118 -2.49 -13.63 6.54
CA CYS A 118 -1.15 -13.07 6.38
C CYS A 118 -0.18 -13.61 7.43
N LYS A 119 -0.62 -13.70 8.70
CA LYS A 119 0.22 -14.26 9.78
C LYS A 119 0.66 -15.71 9.47
N THR A 120 -0.24 -16.54 8.95
CA THR A 120 0.13 -17.92 8.60
C THR A 120 1.11 -18.01 7.42
N LYS A 121 1.27 -16.93 6.64
CA LYS A 121 2.15 -16.85 5.48
C LYS A 121 3.46 -16.09 5.75
N LEU A 122 3.75 -15.74 7.00
CA LEU A 122 5.04 -15.17 7.37
C LEU A 122 6.10 -16.24 7.58
N LYS A 123 7.34 -15.93 7.24
CA LYS A 123 8.52 -16.61 7.77
C LYS A 123 8.75 -16.23 9.24
N LYS A 124 9.64 -16.93 9.96
CA LYS A 124 9.91 -16.72 11.39
C LYS A 124 10.14 -15.25 11.76
N GLU A 125 10.96 -14.53 10.99
CA GLU A 125 11.27 -13.11 11.19
C GLU A 125 10.48 -12.17 10.26
N GLY A 126 9.48 -12.71 9.55
CA GLY A 126 8.68 -11.97 8.59
C GLY A 126 7.78 -10.94 9.26
N LYS A 127 7.45 -9.88 8.52
CA LYS A 127 6.60 -8.79 9.02
C LYS A 127 5.45 -8.48 8.08
N ILE A 128 4.34 -8.07 8.66
CA ILE A 128 3.23 -7.43 7.95
C ILE A 128 3.37 -5.93 8.18
N LEU A 129 3.46 -5.15 7.12
CA LEU A 129 3.46 -3.70 7.16
C LEU A 129 2.20 -3.15 6.51
N ILE A 130 1.40 -2.42 7.28
CA ILE A 130 0.15 -1.82 6.82
C ILE A 130 0.31 -0.31 6.80
N PHE A 131 0.02 0.30 5.65
CA PHE A 131 0.09 1.75 5.48
C PHE A 131 -1.27 2.32 5.12
N SER A 132 -1.75 3.20 5.98
CA SER A 132 -2.92 4.05 5.76
C SER A 132 -2.51 5.49 5.64
N LEU A 133 -3.32 6.30 4.97
CA LEU A 133 -3.08 7.73 4.81
C LEU A 133 -3.64 8.49 6.00
N GLU A 134 -2.80 9.31 6.63
CA GLU A 134 -3.24 10.33 7.57
C GLU A 134 -3.15 11.71 6.90
N THR A 135 -4.28 12.42 6.81
CA THR A 135 -4.34 13.73 6.17
C THR A 135 -4.63 14.85 7.19
N SER A 136 -4.24 14.67 8.45
CA SER A 136 -4.52 15.61 9.55
C SER A 136 -3.95 17.02 9.34
N LYS A 137 -3.05 17.21 8.38
CA LYS A 137 -2.44 18.50 8.02
C LYS A 137 -2.43 18.66 6.49
N ASN A 138 -3.58 18.55 5.86
CA ASN A 138 -3.69 18.73 4.42
C ASN A 138 -3.98 20.20 4.11
N GLU A 139 -2.99 20.92 3.64
CA GLU A 139 -3.09 22.33 3.23
C GLU A 139 -3.59 22.48 1.78
N ILE A 140 -3.89 21.37 1.09
CA ILE A 140 -4.36 21.44 -0.29
C ILE A 140 -5.77 22.03 -0.31
N PRO A 141 -6.01 23.12 -1.03
CA PRO A 141 -7.34 23.67 -1.20
C PRO A 141 -8.26 22.62 -1.83
N THR A 142 -9.34 22.29 -1.15
CA THR A 142 -10.33 21.33 -1.65
C THR A 142 -11.72 21.93 -1.58
N PHE A 143 -12.56 21.68 -2.59
CA PHE A 143 -13.95 22.09 -2.55
C PHE A 143 -14.75 21.25 -1.53
N PHE A 144 -15.90 21.78 -1.09
CA PHE A 144 -16.69 21.23 0.01
C PHE A 144 -16.98 19.72 -0.10
N LEU A 145 -17.44 19.24 -1.25
CA LEU A 145 -17.74 17.82 -1.46
C LEU A 145 -16.51 16.92 -1.32
N MET A 146 -15.36 17.39 -1.78
CA MET A 146 -14.10 16.65 -1.64
C MET A 146 -13.64 16.62 -0.19
N LYS A 147 -13.77 17.72 0.57
CA LYS A 147 -13.51 17.75 2.02
C LYS A 147 -14.39 16.75 2.75
N LYS A 148 -15.68 16.69 2.44
CA LYS A 148 -16.65 15.75 3.05
C LYS A 148 -16.23 14.29 2.78
N ARG A 149 -15.90 13.95 1.54
CA ARG A 149 -15.44 12.59 1.16
C ARG A 149 -14.12 12.21 1.84
N LEU A 150 -13.14 13.12 1.87
CA LEU A 150 -11.88 12.93 2.57
C LEU A 150 -12.11 12.69 4.07
N LYS A 151 -12.95 13.49 4.73
CA LYS A 151 -13.27 13.32 6.16
C LYS A 151 -13.86 11.95 6.45
N THR A 152 -14.76 11.45 5.60
CA THR A 152 -15.35 10.11 5.73
C THR A 152 -14.29 9.02 5.59
N SER A 153 -13.43 9.11 4.58
CA SER A 153 -12.32 8.16 4.37
C SER A 153 -11.36 8.13 5.55
N LEU A 154 -10.99 9.29 6.07
CA LEU A 154 -10.08 9.43 7.22
C LEU A 154 -10.66 8.87 8.52
N ASN A 155 -11.96 9.10 8.75
CA ASN A 155 -12.65 8.53 9.90
C ASN A 155 -12.65 7.00 9.81
N ARG A 156 -12.80 6.44 8.61
CA ARG A 156 -12.68 5.00 8.39
C ARG A 156 -11.28 4.48 8.70
N ASP A 157 -10.24 5.15 8.21
CA ASP A 157 -8.85 4.77 8.49
C ASP A 157 -8.55 4.80 10.00
N LYS A 158 -9.01 5.83 10.72
CA LYS A 158 -8.90 5.87 12.19
C LYS A 158 -9.59 4.69 12.87
N LYS A 159 -10.83 4.35 12.45
CA LYS A 159 -11.55 3.18 12.97
C LYS A 159 -10.79 1.88 12.72
N ILE A 160 -10.20 1.71 11.54
CA ILE A 160 -9.39 0.53 11.20
C ILE A 160 -8.15 0.44 12.07
N ILE A 161 -7.43 1.56 12.27
CA ILE A 161 -6.24 1.59 13.14
C ILE A 161 -6.61 1.21 14.58
N THR A 162 -7.71 1.75 15.10
CA THR A 162 -8.23 1.41 16.44
C THR A 162 -8.61 -0.06 16.55
N PHE A 163 -9.32 -0.58 15.55
CA PHE A 163 -9.70 -2.00 15.49
C PHE A 163 -8.47 -2.93 15.48
N LEU A 164 -7.48 -2.64 14.63
CA LEU A 164 -6.24 -3.42 14.56
C LEU A 164 -5.45 -3.35 15.87
N SER A 165 -5.42 -2.17 16.53
CA SER A 165 -4.73 -2.01 17.82
C SER A 165 -5.39 -2.78 18.95
N LYS A 166 -6.72 -2.94 18.93
CA LYS A 166 -7.45 -3.78 19.88
C LYS A 166 -7.20 -5.28 19.64
N LEU A 167 -7.17 -5.70 18.37
CA LEU A 167 -6.93 -7.11 18.01
C LEU A 167 -5.47 -7.54 18.21
N TYR A 168 -4.54 -6.62 18.08
CA TYR A 168 -3.10 -6.87 18.13
C TYR A 168 -2.41 -5.81 19.01
N PRO A 169 -2.45 -5.96 20.35
CA PRO A 169 -1.91 -4.97 21.30
C PRO A 169 -0.44 -4.61 21.06
N ASN A 170 0.35 -5.58 20.58
CA ASN A 170 1.79 -5.40 20.32
C ASN A 170 2.12 -4.76 18.97
N ILE A 171 1.12 -4.18 18.26
CA ILE A 171 1.35 -3.51 16.98
C ILE A 171 2.18 -2.25 17.19
N LYS A 172 3.28 -2.13 16.44
CA LYS A 172 4.13 -0.92 16.48
C LYS A 172 3.63 0.09 15.45
N LYS A 173 3.30 1.30 15.91
CA LYS A 173 2.88 2.42 15.06
C LYS A 173 4.08 3.28 14.71
N LYS A 174 4.24 3.61 13.43
CA LYS A 174 5.27 4.52 12.92
C LYS A 174 4.64 5.52 11.97
N LYS A 175 5.18 6.73 11.91
CA LYS A 175 4.72 7.78 11.00
C LYS A 175 5.72 7.95 9.87
N PHE A 176 5.22 7.95 8.64
CA PHE A 176 5.93 8.36 7.44
C PHE A 176 5.36 9.68 6.96
N SER A 177 6.21 10.68 6.79
CA SER A 177 5.82 11.98 6.25
C SER A 177 6.55 12.23 4.94
N PHE A 178 5.81 12.74 3.95
CA PHE A 178 6.36 13.13 2.67
C PHE A 178 5.80 14.49 2.28
N LYS A 179 6.68 15.48 2.17
CA LYS A 179 6.28 16.85 1.76
C LYS A 179 6.03 16.86 0.26
N VAL A 180 4.82 17.25 -0.11
CA VAL A 180 4.41 17.41 -1.52
C VAL A 180 4.28 18.91 -1.80
N ILE A 181 5.02 19.37 -2.80
CA ILE A 181 4.88 20.72 -3.36
C ILE A 181 4.34 20.55 -4.77
N ILE A 182 3.17 21.10 -5.03
CA ILE A 182 2.49 21.01 -6.33
C ILE A 182 2.19 22.42 -6.79
N SER A 183 2.55 22.78 -8.04
CA SER A 183 2.14 24.04 -8.64
C SER A 183 0.62 24.06 -8.85
N THR A 184 0.01 25.25 -8.81
CA THR A 184 -1.43 25.43 -9.04
C THR A 184 -1.86 24.81 -10.37
N LYS A 185 -1.07 25.02 -11.45
CA LYS A 185 -1.34 24.42 -12.76
C LYS A 185 -1.45 22.89 -12.69
N LYS A 186 -0.46 22.23 -12.07
CA LYS A 186 -0.45 20.78 -11.92
C LYS A 186 -1.59 20.27 -11.04
N TYR A 187 -1.94 21.01 -9.99
CA TYR A 187 -3.08 20.71 -9.14
C TYR A 187 -4.41 20.75 -9.92
N MET A 188 -4.62 21.79 -10.74
CA MET A 188 -5.80 21.92 -11.59
C MET A 188 -5.89 20.81 -12.63
N GLU A 189 -4.77 20.43 -13.26
CA GLU A 189 -4.72 19.26 -14.16
C GLU A 189 -5.12 17.96 -13.45
N MET A 190 -4.68 17.76 -12.22
CA MET A 190 -5.05 16.58 -11.42
C MET A 190 -6.54 16.54 -11.09
N ILE A 191 -7.19 17.70 -10.88
CA ILE A 191 -8.64 17.79 -10.64
C ILE A 191 -9.43 17.51 -11.89
N LYS A 192 -9.04 18.13 -13.03
CA LYS A 192 -9.72 17.96 -14.32
C LYS A 192 -9.71 16.51 -14.84
N ASN A 193 -8.71 15.73 -14.46
CA ASN A 193 -8.52 14.34 -14.89
C ASN A 193 -9.14 13.29 -13.91
N ARG A 194 -9.96 13.75 -12.96
CA ARG A 194 -10.67 12.93 -11.97
C ARG A 194 -12.19 12.99 -12.12
#